data_08e119888f9fb49f46443010729d6918
#
_entry.id   08e119888f9fb49f46443010729d6918
#
_cell.length_a   1.000
_cell.length_b   1.000
_cell.length_c   1.000
_cell.angle_alpha   90.00
_cell.angle_beta   90.00
_cell.angle_gamma   90.00
#
_symmetry.space_group_name_H-M   'P 1'
#
loop_
_entity.id
_entity.type
_entity.pdbx_description
1 polymer ?
#
loop_
_entity_poly.entity_id
_entity_poly.type
_entity_poly.pdbx_seq_one_letter_code
_entity_poly.pdbx_strand_id
1 'polypeptide(L)'
;VEALSFAMGRAADIDEVLKQAGVSRQRLSVLMADDEIGQAMETRLDAVLNAPWRFVEDQGEQTVFLKELFTRWHFEIVSGAWDACPYGYSVMEANYKIDENNRFTLAEIGTKPMEWFEPKNTGALIFRKPQVNTEIDVFKAYPLKFFLTRRKPTYKQPYGDPLLSKLYWVWFFKTNSTKFWVKFLERFGSPLLVGKVKDGEQEDIDAMTTALLNAHSLSILSIDADDEVTTVGTNFSGAGASAFEAFDTVMTRRVQKVVLGQTLTSGNDGGGGSKALGVVHNEVRLDKRNSDLRMITPVVQDI
;
A
#
# COMPACT_ATOMS: atom_id res chain seq x y z
N VAL A 1 25.23 -2.66 -3.11
CA VAL A 1 24.32 -2.72 -1.95
C VAL A 1 24.62 -3.98 -1.14
N GLU A 2 24.77 -5.16 -1.77
CA GLU A 2 25.12 -6.42 -1.06
C GLU A 2 26.47 -6.34 -0.34
N ALA A 3 27.50 -5.79 -0.99
CA ALA A 3 28.83 -5.63 -0.38
C ALA A 3 28.79 -4.69 0.83
N LEU A 4 27.97 -3.65 0.79
CA LEU A 4 27.81 -2.72 1.91
C LEU A 4 27.00 -3.34 3.06
N SER A 5 25.96 -4.11 2.75
CA SER A 5 25.16 -4.82 3.76
C SER A 5 25.98 -5.93 4.43
N PHE A 6 26.83 -6.62 3.67
CA PHE A 6 27.77 -7.61 4.21
C PHE A 6 28.84 -6.95 5.08
N ALA A 7 29.42 -5.83 4.63
CA ALA A 7 30.40 -5.07 5.40
C ALA A 7 29.81 -4.48 6.69
N MET A 8 28.51 -4.17 6.71
CA MET A 8 27.78 -3.70 7.90
C MET A 8 27.23 -4.85 8.75
N GLY A 9 27.50 -6.12 8.39
CA GLY A 9 27.04 -7.32 9.11
C GLY A 9 25.53 -7.49 9.10
N ARG A 10 24.80 -6.79 8.21
CA ARG A 10 23.35 -6.96 8.02
C ARG A 10 23.11 -8.09 7.04
N ALA A 11 22.20 -8.99 7.38
CA ALA A 11 21.69 -9.92 6.39
C ALA A 11 20.98 -9.11 5.29
N ALA A 12 21.34 -9.34 4.04
CA ALA A 12 20.67 -8.68 2.91
C ALA A 12 19.18 -9.09 2.92
N ASP A 13 18.30 -8.12 2.75
CA ASP A 13 16.89 -8.42 2.50
C ASP A 13 16.80 -9.12 1.14
N ILE A 14 16.35 -10.38 1.14
CA ILE A 14 16.29 -11.22 -0.05
C ILE A 14 14.96 -11.09 -0.81
N ASP A 15 14.15 -10.09 -0.50
CA ASP A 15 12.96 -9.80 -1.31
C ASP A 15 13.38 -9.39 -2.72
N GLU A 16 13.16 -10.29 -3.66
CA GLU A 16 13.56 -10.12 -5.07
C GLU A 16 12.93 -8.88 -5.72
N VAL A 17 11.70 -8.53 -5.34
CA VAL A 17 11.00 -7.36 -5.87
C VAL A 17 11.69 -6.08 -5.41
N LEU A 18 11.97 -5.98 -4.11
CA LEU A 18 12.67 -4.84 -3.52
C LEU A 18 14.08 -4.69 -4.07
N LYS A 19 14.77 -5.82 -4.27
CA LYS A 19 16.10 -5.87 -4.85
C LYS A 19 16.10 -5.36 -6.30
N GLN A 20 15.17 -5.84 -7.13
CA GLN A 20 15.01 -5.40 -8.52
C GLN A 20 14.62 -3.92 -8.61
N ALA A 21 13.79 -3.46 -7.70
CA ALA A 21 13.36 -2.06 -7.65
C ALA A 21 14.43 -1.11 -7.07
N GLY A 22 15.47 -1.64 -6.42
CA GLY A 22 16.50 -0.85 -5.75
C GLY A 22 15.98 -0.04 -4.55
N VAL A 23 14.89 -0.51 -3.92
CA VAL A 23 14.24 0.16 -2.79
C VAL A 23 14.35 -0.65 -1.51
N SER A 24 14.33 0.05 -0.39
CA SER A 24 14.32 -0.58 0.94
C SER A 24 12.88 -0.93 1.36
N ARG A 25 12.75 -1.90 2.29
CA ARG A 25 11.46 -2.33 2.84
C ARG A 25 10.67 -1.19 3.46
N GLN A 26 11.33 -0.23 4.10
CA GLN A 26 10.68 0.94 4.69
C GLN A 26 9.91 1.80 3.67
N ARG A 27 10.42 1.87 2.42
CA ARG A 27 9.77 2.61 1.35
C ARG A 27 8.45 1.99 0.87
N LEU A 28 8.14 0.78 1.30
CA LEU A 28 6.82 0.18 1.03
C LEU A 28 5.67 0.97 1.66
N SER A 29 5.93 1.76 2.71
CA SER A 29 4.90 2.64 3.30
C SER A 29 4.31 3.64 2.32
N VAL A 30 5.07 4.05 1.29
CA VAL A 30 4.58 4.95 0.24
C VAL A 30 3.41 4.35 -0.55
N LEU A 31 3.37 3.01 -0.67
CA LEU A 31 2.28 2.32 -1.37
C LEU A 31 0.94 2.44 -0.62
N MET A 32 0.97 2.63 0.70
CA MET A 32 -0.25 2.81 1.51
C MET A 32 -0.96 4.14 1.22
N ALA A 33 -0.29 5.10 0.58
CA ALA A 33 -0.89 6.35 0.13
C ALA A 33 -1.67 6.20 -1.19
N ASP A 34 -1.56 5.07 -1.88
CA ASP A 34 -2.41 4.75 -3.03
C ASP A 34 -3.81 4.41 -2.54
N ASP A 35 -4.82 5.00 -3.17
CA ASP A 35 -6.22 4.90 -2.79
C ASP A 35 -6.72 3.44 -2.74
N GLU A 36 -6.45 2.66 -3.78
CA GLU A 36 -6.88 1.26 -3.86
C GLU A 36 -6.10 0.35 -2.91
N ILE A 37 -4.79 0.56 -2.78
CA ILE A 37 -3.95 -0.26 -1.89
C ILE A 37 -4.30 0.05 -0.44
N GLY A 38 -4.40 1.33 -0.07
CA GLY A 38 -4.78 1.76 1.28
C GLY A 38 -6.14 1.21 1.69
N GLN A 39 -7.16 1.43 0.87
CA GLN A 39 -8.51 0.93 1.09
C GLN A 39 -8.57 -0.60 1.25
N ALA A 40 -7.88 -1.33 0.38
CA ALA A 40 -7.87 -2.79 0.45
C ALA A 40 -7.17 -3.31 1.71
N MET A 41 -6.07 -2.64 2.13
CA MET A 41 -5.35 -2.99 3.36
C MET A 41 -6.19 -2.67 4.60
N GLU A 42 -6.85 -1.51 4.67
CA GLU A 42 -7.76 -1.13 5.76
C GLU A 42 -8.90 -2.13 5.87
N THR A 43 -9.56 -2.46 4.76
CA THR A 43 -10.64 -3.47 4.73
C THR A 43 -10.19 -4.81 5.31
N ARG A 44 -8.94 -5.19 5.06
CA ARG A 44 -8.38 -6.44 5.56
C ARG A 44 -8.03 -6.36 7.05
N LEU A 45 -7.48 -5.25 7.51
CA LEU A 45 -7.21 -4.99 8.92
C LEU A 45 -8.50 -4.95 9.73
N ASP A 46 -9.53 -4.25 9.25
CA ASP A 46 -10.84 -4.16 9.89
C ASP A 46 -11.50 -5.54 10.07
N ALA A 47 -11.31 -6.43 9.09
CA ALA A 47 -11.81 -7.79 9.23
C ALA A 47 -11.12 -8.57 10.37
N VAL A 48 -9.87 -8.26 10.69
CA VAL A 48 -9.12 -8.83 11.82
C VAL A 48 -9.52 -8.16 13.13
N LEU A 49 -9.60 -6.83 13.17
CA LEU A 49 -10.00 -6.07 14.36
C LEU A 49 -11.41 -6.41 14.83
N ASN A 50 -12.34 -6.63 13.89
CA ASN A 50 -13.72 -7.01 14.18
C ASN A 50 -13.93 -8.52 14.38
N ALA A 51 -12.85 -9.33 14.38
CA ALA A 51 -12.97 -10.75 14.67
C ALA A 51 -13.34 -10.98 16.14
N PRO A 52 -14.30 -11.89 16.43
CA PRO A 52 -14.64 -12.20 17.81
C PRO A 52 -13.47 -12.91 18.49
N TRP A 53 -13.20 -12.54 19.71
CA TRP A 53 -12.18 -13.14 20.56
C TRP A 53 -12.74 -13.58 21.92
N ARG A 54 -12.10 -14.56 22.53
CA ARG A 54 -12.43 -15.04 23.88
C ARG A 54 -11.21 -15.64 24.56
N PHE A 55 -11.14 -15.55 25.85
CA PHE A 55 -10.21 -16.35 26.64
C PHE A 55 -10.72 -17.80 26.69
N VAL A 56 -9.82 -18.76 26.52
CA VAL A 56 -10.18 -20.19 26.46
C VAL A 56 -10.38 -20.76 27.88
N GLU A 57 -9.56 -20.31 28.83
CA GLU A 57 -9.62 -20.75 30.22
C GLU A 57 -10.10 -19.61 31.10
N ASP A 58 -11.01 -19.93 32.04
CA ASP A 58 -11.45 -18.99 33.05
C ASP A 58 -10.65 -19.22 34.36
N GLN A 59 -9.82 -18.25 34.69
CA GLN A 59 -8.95 -18.22 35.85
C GLN A 59 -9.50 -17.23 36.92
N GLY A 60 -10.79 -16.97 36.93
CA GLY A 60 -11.42 -16.07 37.86
C GLY A 60 -10.99 -14.60 37.71
N GLU A 61 -10.49 -13.99 38.78
CA GLU A 61 -10.10 -12.57 38.78
C GLU A 61 -8.99 -12.24 37.77
N GLN A 62 -8.09 -13.17 37.49
CA GLN A 62 -7.03 -12.99 36.50
C GLN A 62 -7.62 -12.85 35.11
N THR A 63 -8.61 -13.66 34.75
CA THR A 63 -9.28 -13.58 33.46
C THR A 63 -10.01 -12.26 33.30
N VAL A 64 -10.66 -11.75 34.36
CA VAL A 64 -11.32 -10.44 34.33
C VAL A 64 -10.29 -9.34 34.06
N PHE A 65 -9.18 -9.33 34.80
CA PHE A 65 -8.10 -8.37 34.61
C PHE A 65 -7.52 -8.40 33.19
N LEU A 66 -7.23 -9.58 32.66
CA LEU A 66 -6.69 -9.74 31.30
C LEU A 66 -7.70 -9.31 30.24
N LYS A 67 -9.00 -9.55 30.43
CA LYS A 67 -10.05 -9.07 29.52
C LYS A 67 -10.10 -7.54 29.49
N GLU A 68 -10.05 -6.88 30.66
CA GLU A 68 -10.02 -5.42 30.74
C GLU A 68 -8.77 -4.84 30.07
N LEU A 69 -7.60 -5.44 30.33
CA LEU A 69 -6.34 -5.04 29.75
C LEU A 69 -6.37 -5.19 28.21
N PHE A 70 -6.76 -6.36 27.72
CA PHE A 70 -6.83 -6.62 26.28
C PHE A 70 -7.90 -5.74 25.60
N THR A 71 -9.06 -5.53 26.21
CA THR A 71 -10.08 -4.63 25.66
C THR A 71 -9.54 -3.20 25.50
N ARG A 72 -8.78 -2.74 26.49
CA ARG A 72 -8.19 -1.39 26.48
C ARG A 72 -7.15 -1.21 25.37
N TRP A 73 -6.31 -2.21 25.12
CA TRP A 73 -5.18 -2.14 24.19
C TRP A 73 -5.41 -2.97 22.93
N HIS A 74 -6.65 -3.40 22.68
CA HIS A 74 -7.00 -4.28 21.58
C HIS A 74 -6.56 -3.73 20.23
N PHE A 75 -6.82 -2.46 19.99
CA PHE A 75 -6.47 -1.82 18.71
C PHE A 75 -4.95 -1.81 18.50
N GLU A 76 -4.19 -1.33 19.48
CA GLU A 76 -2.74 -1.19 19.40
C GLU A 76 -2.05 -2.55 19.27
N ILE A 77 -2.50 -3.55 20.03
CA ILE A 77 -1.94 -4.90 20.00
C ILE A 77 -2.22 -5.57 18.65
N VAL A 78 -3.48 -5.57 18.21
CA VAL A 78 -3.90 -6.29 17.01
C VAL A 78 -3.38 -5.60 15.75
N SER A 79 -3.51 -4.28 15.63
CA SER A 79 -3.01 -3.53 14.49
C SER A 79 -1.48 -3.58 14.41
N GLY A 80 -0.80 -3.40 15.56
CA GLY A 80 0.66 -3.48 15.61
C GLY A 80 1.21 -4.85 15.24
N ALA A 81 0.58 -5.93 15.68
CA ALA A 81 0.96 -7.28 15.25
C ALA A 81 0.63 -7.51 13.77
N TRP A 82 -0.51 -6.97 13.29
CA TRP A 82 -0.94 -7.13 11.90
C TRP A 82 -0.05 -6.39 10.90
N ASP A 83 0.69 -5.35 11.30
CA ASP A 83 1.66 -4.64 10.45
C ASP A 83 2.71 -5.57 9.81
N ALA A 84 2.89 -6.76 10.34
CA ALA A 84 3.66 -7.81 9.66
C ALA A 84 3.03 -8.25 8.32
N CYS A 85 1.73 -8.03 8.09
CA CYS A 85 1.07 -8.37 6.84
C CYS A 85 1.55 -7.49 5.67
N PRO A 86 1.46 -6.16 5.74
CA PRO A 86 1.99 -5.27 4.70
C PRO A 86 3.51 -5.34 4.56
N TYR A 87 4.26 -5.35 5.66
CA TYR A 87 5.71 -5.13 5.66
C TYR A 87 6.57 -6.39 5.83
N GLY A 88 5.96 -7.56 6.09
CA GLY A 88 6.66 -8.84 6.30
C GLY A 88 6.96 -9.12 7.76
N TYR A 89 7.31 -8.13 8.55
CA TYR A 89 7.44 -8.24 10.02
C TYR A 89 7.04 -6.93 10.69
N SER A 90 6.70 -7.03 11.97
CA SER A 90 6.45 -5.90 12.85
C SER A 90 7.08 -6.17 14.21
N VAL A 91 7.61 -5.12 14.84
CA VAL A 91 8.15 -5.16 16.19
C VAL A 91 7.36 -4.21 17.06
N MET A 92 6.80 -4.73 18.15
CA MET A 92 6.15 -3.93 19.18
C MET A 92 7.01 -3.88 20.43
N GLU A 93 6.95 -2.75 21.15
CA GLU A 93 7.53 -2.58 22.48
C GLU A 93 6.41 -2.34 23.48
N ALA A 94 6.42 -3.11 24.56
CA ALA A 94 5.55 -2.89 25.72
C ALA A 94 6.32 -2.23 26.86
N ASN A 95 5.73 -1.21 27.45
CA ASN A 95 6.17 -0.58 28.69
C ASN A 95 5.17 -0.91 29.79
N TYR A 96 5.69 -1.33 30.93
CA TYR A 96 4.86 -1.76 32.07
C TYR A 96 4.90 -0.74 33.19
N LYS A 97 3.85 -0.71 33.99
CA LYS A 97 3.76 0.03 35.26
C LYS A 97 3.10 -0.85 36.31
N ILE A 98 3.25 -0.47 37.55
CA ILE A 98 2.52 -1.06 38.66
C ILE A 98 1.26 -0.23 38.90
N ASP A 99 0.11 -0.88 38.98
CA ASP A 99 -1.17 -0.24 39.27
C ASP A 99 -1.37 -0.04 40.80
N GLU A 100 -2.48 0.59 41.16
CA GLU A 100 -2.84 0.86 42.58
C GLU A 100 -3.04 -0.41 43.43
N ASN A 101 -3.29 -1.54 42.77
CA ASN A 101 -3.44 -2.86 43.37
C ASN A 101 -2.13 -3.66 43.39
N ASN A 102 -0.99 -3.01 43.14
CA ASN A 102 0.33 -3.62 43.08
C ASN A 102 0.47 -4.73 41.98
N ARG A 103 -0.27 -4.58 40.87
CA ARG A 103 -0.21 -5.51 39.71
C ARG A 103 0.54 -4.87 38.56
N PHE A 104 1.29 -5.69 37.82
CA PHE A 104 1.88 -5.25 36.58
C PHE A 104 0.80 -5.06 35.52
N THR A 105 0.76 -3.89 34.91
CA THR A 105 -0.15 -3.55 33.81
C THR A 105 0.60 -2.82 32.70
N LEU A 106 0.06 -2.82 31.50
CA LEU A 106 0.63 -2.07 30.39
C LEU A 106 0.45 -0.56 30.63
N ALA A 107 1.55 0.17 30.55
CA ALA A 107 1.55 1.63 30.51
C ALA A 107 1.37 2.13 29.06
N GLU A 108 2.05 1.45 28.13
CA GLU A 108 2.05 1.75 26.71
C GLU A 108 2.43 0.49 25.93
N ILE A 109 1.85 0.30 24.75
CA ILE A 109 2.31 -0.67 23.76
C ILE A 109 2.18 -0.06 22.37
N GLY A 110 3.16 -0.31 21.50
CA GLY A 110 3.12 0.21 20.15
C GLY A 110 4.25 -0.29 19.27
N THR A 111 4.07 -0.11 17.97
CA THR A 111 5.07 -0.49 16.95
C THR A 111 6.29 0.41 17.00
N LYS A 112 7.44 -0.17 16.68
CA LYS A 112 8.71 0.54 16.56
C LYS A 112 9.19 0.55 15.12
N PRO A 113 10.01 1.56 14.73
CA PRO A 113 10.58 1.61 13.39
C PRO A 113 11.29 0.31 13.02
N MET A 114 10.83 -0.33 11.95
CA MET A 114 11.36 -1.64 11.55
C MET A 114 12.85 -1.60 11.19
N GLU A 115 13.37 -0.47 10.74
CA GLU A 115 14.77 -0.27 10.39
C GLU A 115 15.73 -0.36 11.57
N TRP A 116 15.22 -0.30 12.79
CA TRP A 116 16.03 -0.45 14.01
C TRP A 116 16.28 -1.92 14.36
N PHE A 117 15.52 -2.82 13.77
CA PHE A 117 15.51 -4.23 14.16
C PHE A 117 15.88 -5.14 12.99
N GLU A 118 16.62 -6.19 13.31
CA GLU A 118 17.00 -7.23 12.38
C GLU A 118 16.60 -8.59 12.94
N PRO A 119 15.49 -9.20 12.44
CA PRO A 119 15.16 -10.58 12.78
C PRO A 119 16.18 -11.55 12.20
N LYS A 120 16.70 -12.43 13.02
CA LYS A 120 17.62 -13.51 12.60
C LYS A 120 16.86 -14.83 12.40
N ASN A 121 17.42 -15.70 11.56
CA ASN A 121 16.92 -17.07 11.40
C ASN A 121 17.16 -17.95 12.65
N THR A 122 18.03 -17.52 13.54
CA THR A 122 18.26 -18.14 14.87
C THR A 122 17.17 -17.85 15.89
N GLY A 123 16.21 -17.00 15.56
CA GLY A 123 15.16 -16.53 16.46
C GLY A 123 15.53 -15.26 17.26
N ALA A 124 16.77 -14.76 17.15
CA ALA A 124 17.19 -13.53 17.79
C ALA A 124 16.60 -12.32 17.08
N LEU A 125 16.34 -11.25 17.82
CA LEU A 125 15.94 -9.92 17.31
C LEU A 125 17.03 -8.93 17.69
N ILE A 126 17.81 -8.51 16.70
CA ILE A 126 18.93 -7.60 16.91
C ILE A 126 18.46 -6.17 16.75
N PHE A 127 18.65 -5.36 17.79
CA PHE A 127 18.42 -3.92 17.74
C PHE A 127 19.71 -3.23 17.27
N ARG A 128 19.56 -2.37 16.27
CA ARG A 128 20.63 -1.53 15.69
C ARG A 128 20.11 -0.11 15.56
N LYS A 129 20.37 0.71 16.56
CA LYS A 129 20.02 2.12 16.45
C LYS A 129 20.90 2.80 15.39
N PRO A 130 20.32 3.59 14.47
CA PRO A 130 21.11 4.44 13.59
C PRO A 130 22.07 5.29 14.42
N GLN A 131 23.32 5.39 14.01
CA GLN A 131 24.40 6.15 14.67
C GLN A 131 25.05 5.51 15.93
N VAL A 132 24.59 4.38 16.41
CA VAL A 132 25.23 3.66 17.51
C VAL A 132 25.66 2.28 17.02
N ASN A 133 26.95 2.01 17.06
CA ASN A 133 27.51 0.73 16.56
C ASN A 133 27.36 -0.43 17.58
N THR A 134 26.22 -0.45 18.30
CA THR A 134 25.97 -1.45 19.32
C THR A 134 24.85 -2.38 18.86
N GLU A 135 25.13 -3.67 18.80
CA GLU A 135 24.14 -4.73 18.51
C GLU A 135 23.66 -5.33 19.83
N ILE A 136 22.35 -5.33 20.02
CA ILE A 136 21.72 -5.89 21.22
C ILE A 136 20.65 -6.89 20.77
N ASP A 137 20.75 -8.14 21.22
CA ASP A 137 19.66 -9.10 21.13
C ASP A 137 18.59 -8.72 22.18
N VAL A 138 17.52 -8.07 21.72
CA VAL A 138 16.50 -7.51 22.61
C VAL A 138 15.70 -8.58 23.33
N PHE A 139 15.56 -9.78 22.78
CA PHE A 139 14.88 -10.87 23.48
C PHE A 139 15.67 -11.39 24.68
N LYS A 140 16.99 -11.34 24.61
CA LYS A 140 17.84 -11.71 25.74
C LYS A 140 18.02 -10.59 26.74
N ALA A 141 18.20 -9.36 26.24
CA ALA A 141 18.47 -8.21 27.08
C ALA A 141 17.21 -7.70 27.82
N TYR A 142 16.06 -7.81 27.18
CA TYR A 142 14.79 -7.26 27.69
C TYR A 142 13.66 -8.27 27.48
N PRO A 143 13.61 -9.37 28.21
CA PRO A 143 12.54 -10.36 28.12
C PRO A 143 11.18 -9.70 28.39
N LEU A 144 10.17 -10.13 27.67
CA LEU A 144 8.78 -9.65 27.77
C LEU A 144 8.55 -8.16 27.37
N LYS A 145 9.56 -7.49 26.83
CA LYS A 145 9.45 -6.10 26.42
C LYS A 145 9.19 -5.92 24.93
N PHE A 146 9.76 -6.79 24.10
CA PHE A 146 9.64 -6.73 22.65
C PHE A 146 8.91 -7.95 22.11
N PHE A 147 8.03 -7.69 21.13
CA PHE A 147 7.22 -8.72 20.47
C PHE A 147 7.43 -8.62 18.97
N LEU A 148 7.70 -9.75 18.33
CA LEU A 148 7.99 -9.84 16.90
C LEU A 148 6.92 -10.67 16.20
N THR A 149 6.16 -10.04 15.32
CA THR A 149 5.28 -10.72 14.38
C THR A 149 5.97 -10.83 13.02
N ARG A 150 5.85 -11.99 12.37
CA ARG A 150 6.41 -12.23 11.03
C ARG A 150 5.41 -12.94 10.14
N ARG A 151 5.28 -12.46 8.91
CA ARG A 151 4.42 -13.09 7.91
C ARG A 151 5.22 -14.09 7.09
N LYS A 152 4.86 -15.38 7.18
CA LYS A 152 5.49 -16.47 6.40
C LYS A 152 7.03 -16.40 6.40
N PRO A 153 7.69 -16.33 7.55
CA PRO A 153 9.14 -16.32 7.58
C PRO A 153 9.69 -17.66 7.07
N THR A 154 10.84 -17.60 6.41
CA THR A 154 11.59 -18.80 6.00
C THR A 154 13.03 -18.69 6.50
N TYR A 155 13.79 -19.80 6.46
CA TYR A 155 15.20 -19.78 6.83
C TYR A 155 16.00 -18.75 5.99
N LYS A 156 15.69 -18.65 4.69
CA LYS A 156 16.33 -17.69 3.79
C LYS A 156 15.81 -16.26 3.97
N GLN A 157 14.56 -16.09 4.41
CA GLN A 157 13.89 -14.79 4.56
C GLN A 157 13.36 -14.61 5.99
N PRO A 158 14.23 -14.31 6.95
CA PRO A 158 13.83 -14.14 8.35
C PRO A 158 12.95 -12.89 8.58
N TYR A 159 13.01 -11.92 7.68
CA TYR A 159 12.15 -10.72 7.69
C TYR A 159 10.71 -10.98 7.26
N GLY A 160 10.38 -12.22 6.82
CA GLY A 160 9.06 -12.54 6.31
C GLY A 160 8.75 -11.98 4.91
N ASP A 161 7.59 -12.33 4.39
CA ASP A 161 7.10 -12.03 3.03
C ASP A 161 6.17 -10.80 3.06
N PRO A 162 6.62 -9.59 2.68
CA PRO A 162 5.77 -8.40 2.69
C PRO A 162 4.72 -8.48 1.59
N LEU A 163 3.46 -8.20 1.93
CA LEU A 163 2.41 -8.19 0.93
C LEU A 163 2.55 -7.02 -0.05
N LEU A 164 3.00 -5.87 0.46
CA LEU A 164 3.20 -4.67 -0.34
C LEU A 164 4.28 -4.81 -1.41
N SER A 165 5.31 -5.65 -1.20
CA SER A 165 6.32 -5.86 -2.24
C SER A 165 5.72 -6.43 -3.53
N LYS A 166 4.70 -7.30 -3.41
CA LYS A 166 3.98 -7.86 -4.56
C LYS A 166 3.18 -6.83 -5.35
N LEU A 167 2.86 -5.71 -4.73
CA LEU A 167 2.13 -4.59 -5.32
C LEU A 167 3.03 -3.50 -5.87
N TYR A 168 4.35 -3.56 -5.60
CA TYR A 168 5.27 -2.49 -5.97
C TYR A 168 5.21 -2.12 -7.46
N TRP A 169 5.31 -3.11 -8.34
CA TRP A 169 5.25 -2.86 -9.78
C TRP A 169 3.87 -2.46 -10.26
N VAL A 170 2.80 -2.97 -9.63
CA VAL A 170 1.42 -2.55 -9.93
C VAL A 170 1.23 -1.08 -9.60
N TRP A 171 1.62 -0.66 -8.41
CA TRP A 171 1.60 0.72 -7.96
C TRP A 171 2.48 1.63 -8.86
N PHE A 172 3.70 1.20 -9.16
CA PHE A 172 4.62 1.97 -10.00
C PHE A 172 4.04 2.25 -11.38
N PHE A 173 3.48 1.23 -12.03
CA PHE A 173 2.89 1.40 -13.35
C PHE A 173 1.58 2.19 -13.30
N LYS A 174 0.70 1.97 -12.31
CA LYS A 174 -0.53 2.75 -12.10
C LYS A 174 -0.21 4.25 -11.96
N THR A 175 0.70 4.59 -11.06
CA THR A 175 1.09 5.99 -10.79
C THR A 175 1.71 6.67 -12.01
N ASN A 176 2.55 5.98 -12.78
CA ASN A 176 3.15 6.55 -13.98
C ASN A 176 2.15 6.63 -15.14
N SER A 177 1.27 5.64 -15.29
CA SER A 177 0.22 5.64 -16.31
C SER A 177 -0.72 6.84 -16.13
N THR A 178 -1.12 7.16 -14.93
CA THR A 178 -1.96 8.33 -14.62
C THR A 178 -1.31 9.63 -15.08
N LYS A 179 0.01 9.79 -14.88
CA LYS A 179 0.75 10.96 -15.37
C LYS A 179 0.77 11.05 -16.90
N PHE A 180 0.91 9.91 -17.58
CA PHE A 180 0.86 9.87 -19.04
C PHE A 180 -0.55 10.15 -19.56
N TRP A 181 -1.58 9.68 -18.85
CA TRP A 181 -2.98 9.94 -19.19
C TRP A 181 -3.32 11.44 -19.12
N VAL A 182 -2.92 12.12 -18.05
CA VAL A 182 -3.10 13.58 -17.92
C VAL A 182 -2.44 14.31 -19.09
N LYS A 183 -1.17 14.00 -19.39
CA LYS A 183 -0.47 14.59 -20.55
C LYS A 183 -1.14 14.29 -21.89
N PHE A 184 -1.68 13.09 -22.03
CA PHE A 184 -2.44 12.72 -23.21
C PHE A 184 -3.72 13.55 -23.33
N LEU A 185 -4.47 13.72 -22.23
CA LEU A 185 -5.67 14.56 -22.22
C LEU A 185 -5.35 16.04 -22.49
N GLU A 186 -4.28 16.58 -21.91
CA GLU A 186 -3.81 17.94 -22.20
C GLU A 186 -3.51 18.13 -23.69
N ARG A 187 -2.82 17.17 -24.29
CA ARG A 187 -2.42 17.26 -25.70
C ARG A 187 -3.58 17.07 -26.68
N PHE A 188 -4.49 16.15 -26.40
CA PHE A 188 -5.58 15.76 -27.31
C PHE A 188 -6.95 16.30 -26.88
N GLY A 189 -7.09 16.79 -25.67
CA GLY A 189 -8.29 17.47 -25.19
C GLY A 189 -8.45 18.87 -25.76
N SER A 190 -7.33 19.50 -26.18
CA SER A 190 -7.35 20.77 -26.93
C SER A 190 -6.87 20.49 -28.35
N PRO A 191 -7.78 20.46 -29.34
CA PRO A 191 -7.40 20.20 -30.73
C PRO A 191 -6.42 21.26 -31.22
N LEU A 192 -5.38 20.84 -31.93
CA LEU A 192 -4.44 21.76 -32.56
C LEU A 192 -5.17 22.45 -33.73
N LEU A 193 -5.33 23.75 -33.62
CA LEU A 193 -5.83 24.55 -34.73
C LEU A 193 -4.70 24.85 -35.72
N VAL A 194 -4.91 24.54 -36.97
CA VAL A 194 -3.97 24.82 -38.07
C VAL A 194 -4.64 25.72 -39.06
N GLY A 195 -4.17 26.95 -39.18
CA GLY A 195 -4.58 27.90 -40.21
C GLY A 195 -3.70 27.78 -41.44
N LYS A 196 -4.29 27.74 -42.64
CA LYS A 196 -3.59 27.82 -43.91
C LYS A 196 -3.94 29.16 -44.55
N VAL A 197 -2.94 29.90 -44.92
CA VAL A 197 -3.00 31.17 -45.62
C VAL A 197 -2.65 30.97 -47.08
N LYS A 198 -3.42 31.54 -47.99
CA LYS A 198 -3.30 31.26 -49.42
C LYS A 198 -2.05 31.82 -50.07
N ASP A 199 -1.69 33.05 -49.75
CA ASP A 199 -0.60 33.75 -50.45
C ASP A 199 0.70 33.81 -49.68
N GLY A 200 0.71 33.37 -48.41
CA GLY A 200 1.90 33.12 -47.58
C GLY A 200 2.71 34.39 -47.22
N GLU A 201 2.15 35.56 -47.32
CA GLU A 201 2.77 36.77 -46.83
C GLU A 201 2.86 36.80 -45.31
N GLN A 202 3.90 37.41 -44.77
CA GLN A 202 4.18 37.37 -43.33
C GLN A 202 3.06 38.06 -42.51
N GLU A 203 2.49 39.11 -43.07
CA GLU A 203 1.39 39.87 -42.43
C GLU A 203 0.13 39.03 -42.28
N ASP A 204 -0.21 38.22 -43.29
CA ASP A 204 -1.36 37.33 -43.30
C ASP A 204 -1.16 36.16 -42.33
N ILE A 205 0.10 35.61 -42.28
CA ILE A 205 0.46 34.55 -41.31
C ILE A 205 0.32 35.08 -39.88
N ASP A 206 0.78 36.31 -39.58
CA ASP A 206 0.69 36.93 -38.27
C ASP A 206 -0.76 37.24 -37.90
N ALA A 207 -1.59 37.69 -38.84
CA ALA A 207 -3.01 37.88 -38.64
C ALA A 207 -3.73 36.56 -38.32
N MET A 208 -3.46 35.49 -39.10
CA MET A 208 -4.01 34.17 -38.85
C MET A 208 -3.56 33.59 -37.49
N THR A 209 -2.29 33.75 -37.12
CA THR A 209 -1.78 33.34 -35.83
C THR A 209 -2.50 34.02 -34.66
N THR A 210 -2.74 35.35 -34.80
CA THR A 210 -3.50 36.12 -33.82
C THR A 210 -4.95 35.66 -33.72
N ALA A 211 -5.59 35.38 -34.88
CA ALA A 211 -6.96 34.86 -34.94
C ALA A 211 -7.07 33.50 -34.26
N LEU A 212 -6.10 32.57 -34.48
CA LEU A 212 -6.05 31.24 -33.83
C LEU A 212 -5.84 31.33 -32.33
N LEU A 213 -4.99 32.23 -31.85
CA LEU A 213 -4.77 32.47 -30.40
C LEU A 213 -6.06 33.00 -29.75
N ASN A 214 -6.77 33.91 -30.41
CA ASN A 214 -8.06 34.43 -29.94
C ASN A 214 -9.13 33.34 -29.97
N ALA A 215 -9.22 32.53 -31.01
CA ALA A 215 -10.14 31.39 -31.09
C ALA A 215 -9.94 30.38 -29.99
N HIS A 216 -8.69 30.10 -29.64
CA HIS A 216 -8.37 29.23 -28.51
C HIS A 216 -8.90 29.77 -27.16
N SER A 217 -8.87 31.08 -26.97
CA SER A 217 -9.33 31.74 -25.76
C SER A 217 -10.85 32.03 -25.74
N LEU A 218 -11.46 32.34 -26.87
CA LEU A 218 -12.83 32.84 -26.98
C LEU A 218 -13.81 31.88 -27.66
N SER A 219 -13.35 30.75 -28.18
CA SER A 219 -14.13 29.76 -28.93
C SER A 219 -14.86 30.32 -30.17
N ILE A 220 -14.44 31.47 -30.69
CA ILE A 220 -14.98 32.14 -31.88
C ILE A 220 -13.84 32.48 -32.81
N LEU A 221 -13.94 32.08 -34.07
CA LEU A 221 -12.98 32.36 -35.12
C LEU A 221 -13.73 32.99 -36.32
N SER A 222 -13.21 34.09 -36.82
CA SER A 222 -13.63 34.69 -38.08
C SER A 222 -12.44 34.75 -39.01
N ILE A 223 -12.58 34.18 -40.21
CA ILE A 223 -11.51 34.06 -41.22
C ILE A 223 -12.03 34.54 -42.56
N ASP A 224 -11.14 34.87 -43.48
CA ASP A 224 -11.51 35.22 -44.87
C ASP A 224 -12.02 33.98 -45.61
N ALA A 225 -12.76 34.20 -46.69
CA ALA A 225 -13.37 33.12 -47.47
C ALA A 225 -12.31 32.22 -48.19
N ASP A 226 -11.13 32.76 -48.43
CA ASP A 226 -10.03 32.05 -49.07
C ASP A 226 -9.07 31.32 -48.11
N ASP A 227 -9.22 31.54 -46.80
CA ASP A 227 -8.46 30.92 -45.73
C ASP A 227 -9.11 29.62 -45.24
N GLU A 228 -8.30 28.67 -44.83
CA GLU A 228 -8.77 27.39 -44.29
C GLU A 228 -8.24 27.16 -42.88
N VAL A 229 -9.14 26.89 -41.91
CA VAL A 229 -8.77 26.41 -40.59
C VAL A 229 -9.18 24.96 -40.46
N THR A 230 -8.21 24.12 -40.20
CA THR A 230 -8.42 22.70 -39.94
C THR A 230 -8.00 22.36 -38.52
N THR A 231 -8.69 21.43 -37.91
CA THR A 231 -8.28 20.88 -36.62
C THR A 231 -7.51 19.60 -36.87
N VAL A 232 -6.25 19.59 -36.39
CA VAL A 232 -5.42 18.39 -36.45
C VAL A 232 -5.50 17.70 -35.08
N GLY A 233 -5.80 16.40 -35.08
CA GLY A 233 -5.94 15.63 -33.84
C GLY A 233 -7.41 15.42 -33.41
N THR A 234 -8.40 15.91 -34.17
CA THR A 234 -9.84 15.67 -33.90
C THR A 234 -10.28 14.22 -34.14
N ASN A 235 -9.48 13.38 -34.76
CA ASN A 235 -9.66 11.93 -34.75
C ASN A 235 -9.24 11.35 -33.41
N PHE A 236 -9.69 11.99 -32.32
CA PHE A 236 -9.70 11.39 -30.99
C PHE A 236 -10.71 10.22 -31.06
N SER A 237 -10.24 9.11 -31.63
CA SER A 237 -10.96 7.87 -31.40
C SER A 237 -10.89 7.65 -29.90
N GLY A 238 -12.01 7.52 -29.20
CA GLY A 238 -12.06 7.25 -27.77
C GLY A 238 -11.23 6.02 -27.34
N ALA A 239 -10.65 5.31 -28.30
CA ALA A 239 -9.75 4.20 -28.15
C ALA A 239 -8.51 4.51 -27.29
N GLY A 240 -7.95 5.72 -27.38
CA GLY A 240 -6.83 6.12 -26.52
C GLY A 240 -7.24 6.31 -25.06
N ALA A 241 -8.34 7.01 -24.82
CA ALA A 241 -8.85 7.21 -23.45
C ALA A 241 -9.32 5.89 -22.84
N SER A 242 -10.04 5.06 -23.60
CA SER A 242 -10.51 3.74 -23.14
C SER A 242 -9.36 2.76 -22.85
N ALA A 243 -8.20 2.88 -23.52
CA ALA A 243 -7.03 2.08 -23.24
C ALA A 243 -6.44 2.40 -21.85
N PHE A 244 -6.40 3.67 -21.45
CA PHE A 244 -5.95 4.06 -20.11
C PHE A 244 -6.94 3.60 -19.03
N GLU A 245 -8.23 3.75 -19.27
CA GLU A 245 -9.29 3.28 -18.35
C GLU A 245 -9.23 1.75 -18.18
N ALA A 246 -9.09 1.01 -19.27
CA ALA A 246 -8.93 -0.44 -19.24
C ALA A 246 -7.66 -0.85 -18.48
N PHE A 247 -6.55 -0.12 -18.65
CA PHE A 247 -5.30 -0.37 -17.92
C PHE A 247 -5.48 -0.11 -16.42
N ASP A 248 -6.08 1.00 -16.02
CA ASP A 248 -6.34 1.33 -14.62
C ASP A 248 -7.23 0.27 -13.96
N THR A 249 -8.30 -0.14 -14.63
CA THR A 249 -9.18 -1.24 -14.20
C THR A 249 -8.40 -2.55 -13.96
N VAL A 250 -7.47 -2.89 -14.86
CA VAL A 250 -6.63 -4.10 -14.70
C VAL A 250 -5.71 -3.95 -13.49
N MET A 251 -5.11 -2.78 -13.26
CA MET A 251 -4.24 -2.55 -12.10
C MET A 251 -5.01 -2.62 -10.79
N THR A 252 -6.17 -1.97 -10.69
CA THR A 252 -7.09 -2.04 -9.55
C THR A 252 -7.50 -3.48 -9.24
N ARG A 253 -7.91 -4.26 -10.24
CA ARG A 253 -8.23 -5.68 -10.05
C ARG A 253 -7.05 -6.50 -9.54
N ARG A 254 -5.81 -6.19 -9.96
CA ARG A 254 -4.61 -6.85 -9.43
C ARG A 254 -4.38 -6.52 -7.96
N VAL A 255 -4.56 -5.27 -7.55
CA VAL A 255 -4.49 -4.87 -6.14
C VAL A 255 -5.47 -5.67 -5.31
N GLN A 256 -6.75 -5.65 -5.68
CA GLN A 256 -7.82 -6.36 -4.97
C GLN A 256 -7.54 -7.86 -4.88
N LYS A 257 -7.12 -8.49 -5.97
CA LYS A 257 -6.80 -9.93 -6.01
C LYS A 257 -5.64 -10.28 -5.08
N VAL A 258 -4.60 -9.45 -5.01
CA VAL A 258 -3.43 -9.69 -4.15
C VAL A 258 -3.78 -9.49 -2.69
N VAL A 259 -4.48 -8.40 -2.34
CA VAL A 259 -4.78 -8.04 -0.95
C VAL A 259 -5.97 -8.81 -0.42
N LEU A 260 -7.11 -8.76 -1.12
CA LEU A 260 -8.38 -9.32 -0.66
C LEU A 260 -8.61 -10.77 -1.14
N GLY A 261 -7.88 -11.21 -2.17
CA GLY A 261 -8.06 -12.51 -2.80
C GLY A 261 -9.26 -12.59 -3.76
N GLN A 262 -9.94 -11.45 -3.99
CA GLN A 262 -11.15 -11.35 -4.81
C GLN A 262 -11.24 -9.96 -5.46
N THR A 263 -12.12 -9.78 -6.45
CA THR A 263 -12.24 -8.54 -7.25
C THR A 263 -13.63 -7.87 -7.19
N LEU A 264 -14.58 -8.43 -6.44
CA LEU A 264 -16.01 -8.02 -6.50
C LEU A 264 -16.43 -6.96 -5.46
N THR A 265 -15.58 -6.61 -4.50
CA THR A 265 -16.00 -5.74 -3.39
C THR A 265 -15.91 -4.25 -3.69
N SER A 266 -15.23 -3.84 -4.76
CA SER A 266 -14.94 -2.43 -5.04
C SER A 266 -15.37 -1.95 -6.44
N GLY A 267 -15.98 -2.79 -7.27
CA GLY A 267 -16.36 -2.40 -8.62
C GLY A 267 -17.58 -3.16 -9.11
N ASN A 268 -18.64 -2.42 -9.39
CA ASN A 268 -19.83 -2.97 -10.05
C ASN A 268 -19.56 -3.00 -11.56
N ASP A 269 -18.80 -3.99 -12.02
CA ASP A 269 -18.64 -4.24 -13.45
C ASP A 269 -19.93 -4.87 -14.01
N GLY A 270 -20.99 -4.10 -14.16
CA GLY A 270 -22.12 -4.32 -15.08
C GLY A 270 -22.78 -5.71 -15.19
N GLY A 271 -22.28 -6.67 -14.48
CA GLY A 271 -22.78 -8.05 -14.46
C GLY A 271 -23.41 -8.35 -13.11
N GLY A 272 -24.71 -8.57 -13.08
CA GLY A 272 -25.46 -8.90 -11.89
C GLY A 272 -24.80 -10.02 -11.09
N GLY A 273 -24.19 -9.67 -9.96
CA GLY A 273 -23.55 -10.61 -9.06
C GLY A 273 -24.60 -11.57 -8.52
N SER A 274 -24.50 -12.84 -8.89
CA SER A 274 -25.32 -13.88 -8.30
C SER A 274 -25.06 -13.91 -6.78
N LYS A 275 -26.12 -14.09 -5.97
CA LYS A 275 -26.03 -14.31 -4.53
C LYS A 275 -25.01 -15.40 -4.19
N ALA A 276 -24.93 -16.46 -5.00
CA ALA A 276 -23.97 -17.54 -4.87
C ALA A 276 -22.51 -17.04 -4.99
N LEU A 277 -22.24 -16.13 -5.91
CA LEU A 277 -20.91 -15.51 -6.09
C LEU A 277 -20.52 -14.67 -4.86
N GLY A 278 -21.47 -13.90 -4.31
CA GLY A 278 -21.28 -13.13 -3.08
C GLY A 278 -20.94 -14.01 -1.87
N VAL A 279 -21.51 -15.19 -1.75
CA VAL A 279 -21.19 -16.17 -0.69
C VAL A 279 -19.76 -16.65 -0.83
N VAL A 280 -19.34 -17.09 -2.02
CA VAL A 280 -17.97 -17.56 -2.27
C VAL A 280 -16.94 -16.46 -1.98
N HIS A 281 -17.24 -15.21 -2.35
CA HIS A 281 -16.36 -14.08 -2.05
C HIS A 281 -16.24 -13.80 -0.56
N ASN A 282 -17.32 -13.94 0.20
CA ASN A 282 -17.27 -13.82 1.65
C ASN A 282 -16.43 -14.93 2.30
N GLU A 283 -16.50 -16.17 1.79
CA GLU A 283 -15.65 -17.26 2.25
C GLU A 283 -14.15 -16.95 2.05
N VAL A 284 -13.77 -16.46 0.86
CA VAL A 284 -12.38 -16.05 0.59
C VAL A 284 -11.91 -14.95 1.55
N ARG A 285 -12.79 -13.98 1.87
CA ARG A 285 -12.49 -12.93 2.84
C ARG A 285 -12.27 -13.50 4.24
N LEU A 286 -13.11 -14.46 4.66
CA LEU A 286 -12.96 -15.13 5.95
C LEU A 286 -11.68 -15.96 6.02
N ASP A 287 -11.28 -16.62 4.94
CA ASP A 287 -10.02 -17.36 4.87
C ASP A 287 -8.79 -16.44 5.01
N LYS A 288 -8.83 -15.26 4.37
CA LYS A 288 -7.76 -14.26 4.53
C LYS A 288 -7.68 -13.75 5.96
N ARG A 289 -8.83 -13.38 6.56
CA ARG A 289 -8.91 -13.00 7.97
C ARG A 289 -8.35 -14.09 8.89
N ASN A 290 -8.78 -15.32 8.71
CA ASN A 290 -8.35 -16.45 9.54
C ASN A 290 -6.84 -16.73 9.38
N SER A 291 -6.29 -16.51 8.18
CA SER A 291 -4.83 -16.59 7.95
C SER A 291 -4.07 -15.50 8.70
N ASP A 292 -4.61 -14.28 8.74
CA ASP A 292 -4.01 -13.17 9.48
C ASP A 292 -4.13 -13.37 10.99
N LEU A 293 -5.29 -13.83 11.48
CA LEU A 293 -5.46 -14.19 12.88
C LEU A 293 -4.46 -15.25 13.34
N ARG A 294 -4.22 -16.29 12.52
CA ARG A 294 -3.19 -17.30 12.82
C ARG A 294 -1.78 -16.72 12.88
N MET A 295 -1.50 -15.67 12.16
CA MET A 295 -0.21 -14.98 12.20
C MET A 295 -0.01 -14.18 13.48
N ILE A 296 -1.05 -13.45 13.93
CA ILE A 296 -0.96 -12.55 15.07
C ILE A 296 -1.22 -13.22 16.42
N THR A 297 -2.06 -14.26 16.47
CA THR A 297 -2.48 -14.91 17.71
C THR A 297 -1.32 -15.30 18.63
N PRO A 298 -0.22 -15.91 18.16
CA PRO A 298 0.88 -16.27 19.04
C PRO A 298 1.45 -15.05 19.77
N VAL A 299 1.65 -13.94 19.05
CA VAL A 299 2.20 -12.72 19.64
C VAL A 299 1.21 -12.05 20.60
N VAL A 300 -0.08 -12.08 20.28
CA VAL A 300 -1.14 -11.59 21.18
C VAL A 300 -1.21 -12.39 22.48
N GLN A 301 -0.88 -13.69 22.42
CA GLN A 301 -0.82 -14.55 23.62
C GLN A 301 0.45 -14.34 24.45
N ASP A 302 1.53 -13.85 23.82
CA ASP A 302 2.81 -13.58 24.51
C ASP A 302 2.81 -12.21 25.23
N ILE A 303 1.92 -11.28 24.85
CA ILE A 303 1.73 -9.97 25.48
C ILE A 303 0.89 -10.09 26.75
#